data_714901915ae6c33a4b8b9c4e4fed81a3
#
_entry.id   714901915ae6c33a4b8b9c4e4fed81a3
#
_cell.length_a   1.000
_cell.length_b   1.000
_cell.length_c   1.000
_cell.angle_alpha   90.00
_cell.angle_beta   90.00
_cell.angle_gamma   90.00
#
_symmetry.space_group_name_H-M   'P 1'
#
loop_
_entity.id
_entity.type
_entity.pdbx_description
1 polymer ?
#
loop_
_entity_poly.entity_id
_entity_poly.type
_entity_poly.pdbx_seq_one_letter_code
_entity_poly.pdbx_strand_id
1 'polypeptide(L)'
;MNNTKPVVGILATPYIKNNTSNEVFLKENVLTFLKQNSIEYIIIPYNIKKVELNKILYNLDGLLFSGSQIGNLYNNKYIKQHFLTQKYIVKKIKKLASNNNNIIIPILSICHGYENMILIEKNYNLTKKNINSAFINVSSFNDYKSIPKFKNNKLGKLLKSNFNKTKKLVHNNALAIDPKHRIQNYEIIATSLDKNNKEFIDIVKHKKYPFFGYQGHPEINNTKLFSPFINYVKTVFNKRKLNHTLVTKKKYYNLNLIKLKSRKVSCKKYNLAKTIKHGKCVFYKI
;
A
#
# COMPACT_ATOMS: atom_id res chain seq x y z
N MET A 1 24.92 -7.86 9.74
CA MET A 1 24.18 -9.03 9.22
C MET A 1 23.96 -8.79 7.73
N ASN A 2 24.42 -9.67 6.87
CA ASN A 2 24.03 -9.63 5.45
C ASN A 2 22.55 -10.03 5.38
N ASN A 3 21.69 -9.11 5.00
CA ASN A 3 20.29 -9.46 4.75
C ASN A 3 20.24 -10.53 3.66
N THR A 4 19.77 -11.72 4.02
CA THR A 4 19.62 -12.83 3.08
C THR A 4 18.30 -12.76 2.30
N LYS A 5 17.39 -11.85 2.71
CA LYS A 5 16.06 -11.67 2.15
C LYS A 5 15.77 -10.20 1.88
N PRO A 6 14.93 -9.89 0.88
CA PRO A 6 14.42 -8.55 0.66
C PRO A 6 13.63 -8.02 1.86
N VAL A 7 13.65 -6.70 2.06
CA VAL A 7 12.95 -6.03 3.17
C VAL A 7 11.94 -5.01 2.62
N VAL A 8 10.68 -5.14 3.02
CA VAL A 8 9.60 -4.20 2.67
C VAL A 8 9.18 -3.39 3.90
N GLY A 9 9.17 -2.07 3.77
CA GLY A 9 8.60 -1.17 4.77
C GLY A 9 7.08 -1.09 4.61
N ILE A 10 6.34 -1.26 5.68
CA ILE A 10 4.87 -1.16 5.67
C ILE A 10 4.47 0.06 6.47
N LEU A 11 3.94 1.10 5.80
CA LEU A 11 3.29 2.21 6.49
C LEU A 11 1.93 1.72 7.01
N ALA A 12 1.90 1.47 8.31
CA ALA A 12 0.70 0.97 8.97
C ALA A 12 -0.27 2.10 9.29
N THR A 13 -1.55 1.77 9.29
CA THR A 13 -2.63 2.73 9.52
C THR A 13 -2.84 2.98 11.01
N PRO A 14 -3.10 4.22 11.45
CA PRO A 14 -3.45 4.49 12.84
C PRO A 14 -4.74 3.75 13.23
N TYR A 15 -4.72 3.11 14.38
CA TYR A 15 -5.92 2.57 15.01
C TYR A 15 -6.51 3.62 15.95
N ILE A 16 -7.70 4.13 15.61
CA ILE A 16 -8.33 5.21 16.38
C ILE A 16 -9.41 4.62 17.27
N LYS A 17 -9.22 4.81 18.58
CA LYS A 17 -10.19 4.45 19.61
C LYS A 17 -10.40 5.67 20.52
N ASN A 18 -11.65 6.07 20.75
CA ASN A 18 -11.99 7.20 21.61
C ASN A 18 -11.16 8.47 21.30
N ASN A 19 -11.03 8.82 20.01
CA ASN A 19 -10.25 9.94 19.51
C ASN A 19 -8.75 9.91 19.87
N THR A 20 -8.22 8.76 20.29
CA THR A 20 -6.80 8.53 20.54
C THR A 20 -6.24 7.48 19.60
N SER A 21 -4.94 7.49 19.35
CA SER A 21 -4.27 6.47 18.56
C SER A 21 -2.88 6.20 19.13
N ASN A 22 -2.77 5.11 19.91
CA ASN A 22 -1.52 4.61 20.48
C ASN A 22 -1.05 3.33 19.78
N GLU A 23 -1.78 2.90 18.76
CA GLU A 23 -1.50 1.68 18.01
C GLU A 23 -1.69 1.93 16.53
N VAL A 24 -0.99 1.16 15.72
CA VAL A 24 -1.26 1.00 14.29
C VAL A 24 -1.73 -0.42 14.03
N PHE A 25 -2.50 -0.61 12.97
CA PHE A 25 -2.98 -1.93 12.62
C PHE A 25 -2.65 -2.31 11.17
N LEU A 26 -2.60 -3.62 10.94
CA LEU A 26 -2.45 -4.24 9.64
C LEU A 26 -3.35 -5.47 9.53
N LYS A 27 -3.81 -5.77 8.34
CA LYS A 27 -4.41 -7.08 8.05
C LYS A 27 -3.34 -8.15 8.02
N GLU A 28 -3.56 -9.26 8.72
CA GLU A 28 -2.60 -10.38 8.76
C GLU A 28 -2.28 -10.95 7.36
N ASN A 29 -3.25 -10.90 6.46
CA ASN A 29 -3.09 -11.38 5.08
C ASN A 29 -1.94 -10.67 4.34
N VAL A 30 -1.70 -9.38 4.62
CA VAL A 30 -0.57 -8.63 4.05
C VAL A 30 0.75 -9.22 4.53
N LEU A 31 0.86 -9.52 5.83
CA LEU A 31 2.07 -10.08 6.42
C LEU A 31 2.33 -11.52 5.94
N THR A 32 1.25 -12.31 5.85
CA THR A 32 1.30 -13.67 5.33
C THR A 32 1.76 -13.69 3.88
N PHE A 33 1.23 -12.80 3.05
CA PHE A 33 1.64 -12.65 1.66
C PHE A 33 3.14 -12.34 1.52
N LEU A 34 3.69 -11.41 2.29
CA LEU A 34 5.12 -11.09 2.25
C LEU A 34 5.97 -12.30 2.68
N LYS A 35 5.60 -12.96 3.76
CA LYS A 35 6.29 -14.18 4.24
C LYS A 35 6.30 -15.31 3.21
N GLN A 36 5.16 -15.57 2.56
CA GLN A 36 5.05 -16.58 1.50
C GLN A 36 5.97 -16.29 0.29
N ASN A 37 6.34 -15.03 0.07
CA ASN A 37 7.27 -14.60 -0.96
C ASN A 37 8.73 -14.50 -0.47
N SER A 38 9.03 -14.98 0.74
CA SER A 38 10.34 -14.89 1.39
C SER A 38 10.83 -13.46 1.58
N ILE A 39 9.92 -12.53 1.88
CA ILE A 39 10.21 -11.11 2.12
C ILE A 39 10.04 -10.81 3.60
N GLU A 40 11.06 -10.18 4.19
CA GLU A 40 10.99 -9.61 5.51
C GLU A 40 10.29 -8.25 5.49
N TYR A 41 9.78 -7.78 6.63
CA TYR A 41 9.10 -6.51 6.69
C TYR A 41 9.43 -5.72 7.95
N ILE A 42 9.32 -4.39 7.81
CA ILE A 42 9.43 -3.42 8.89
C ILE A 42 8.14 -2.63 8.96
N ILE A 43 7.57 -2.50 10.15
CA ILE A 43 6.42 -1.63 10.38
C ILE A 43 6.91 -0.19 10.56
N ILE A 44 6.39 0.71 9.73
CA ILE A 44 6.66 2.15 9.80
C ILE A 44 5.46 2.80 10.48
N PRO A 45 5.62 3.34 11.70
CA PRO A 45 4.55 4.09 12.36
C PRO A 45 4.22 5.38 11.60
N TYR A 46 2.96 5.78 11.60
CA TYR A 46 2.52 7.01 10.92
C TYR A 46 3.11 8.29 11.52
N ASN A 47 3.54 8.25 12.79
CA ASN A 47 4.09 9.37 13.56
C ASN A 47 5.63 9.35 13.68
N ILE A 48 6.30 8.50 12.90
CA ILE A 48 7.76 8.36 12.90
C ILE A 48 8.46 9.70 12.61
N LYS A 49 9.55 9.98 13.32
CA LYS A 49 10.39 11.17 13.05
C LYS A 49 11.07 11.06 11.68
N LYS A 50 11.14 12.17 10.93
CA LYS A 50 11.72 12.20 9.58
C LYS A 50 13.16 11.68 9.52
N VAL A 51 13.96 11.93 10.57
CA VAL A 51 15.37 11.47 10.64
C VAL A 51 15.41 9.94 10.67
N GLU A 52 14.59 9.31 11.51
CA GLU A 52 14.49 7.85 11.63
C GLU A 52 13.91 7.23 10.36
N LEU A 53 12.86 7.84 9.81
CA LEU A 53 12.26 7.41 8.55
C LEU A 53 13.28 7.41 7.41
N ASN A 54 14.10 8.45 7.27
CA ASN A 54 15.14 8.51 6.25
C ASN A 54 16.13 7.34 6.38
N LYS A 55 16.58 7.02 7.60
CA LYS A 55 17.48 5.87 7.83
C LYS A 55 16.84 4.56 7.37
N ILE A 56 15.54 4.38 7.65
CA ILE A 56 14.79 3.19 7.22
C ILE A 56 14.69 3.14 5.69
N LEU A 57 14.27 4.23 5.05
CA LEU A 57 14.01 4.26 3.59
C LEU A 57 15.23 3.88 2.75
N TYR A 58 16.44 4.21 3.19
CA TYR A 58 17.66 3.82 2.48
C TYR A 58 17.94 2.31 2.48
N ASN A 59 17.32 1.57 3.39
CA ASN A 59 17.56 0.13 3.60
C ASN A 59 16.41 -0.76 3.10
N LEU A 60 15.36 -0.17 2.53
CA LEU A 60 14.20 -0.91 2.04
C LEU A 60 14.35 -1.30 0.57
N ASP A 61 13.87 -2.49 0.23
CA ASP A 61 13.78 -2.98 -1.14
C ASP A 61 12.38 -2.76 -1.75
N GLY A 62 11.41 -2.36 -0.93
CA GLY A 62 10.06 -2.00 -1.33
C GLY A 62 9.29 -1.30 -0.22
N LEU A 63 8.16 -0.72 -0.57
CA LEU A 63 7.22 -0.07 0.35
C LEU A 63 5.80 -0.56 0.10
N LEU A 64 5.04 -0.70 1.18
CA LEU A 64 3.63 -1.04 1.14
C LEU A 64 2.84 -0.02 1.96
N PHE A 65 1.82 0.58 1.34
CA PHE A 65 0.83 1.41 2.01
C PHE A 65 -0.46 0.62 2.13
N SER A 66 -0.81 0.26 3.36
CA SER A 66 -1.96 -0.62 3.62
C SER A 66 -3.29 0.11 3.46
N GLY A 67 -4.35 -0.66 3.27
CA GLY A 67 -5.71 -0.18 3.42
C GLY A 67 -6.02 0.19 4.87
N SER A 68 -7.02 1.03 5.05
CA SER A 68 -7.56 1.37 6.36
C SER A 68 -9.07 1.22 6.38
N GLN A 69 -9.63 1.13 7.58
CA GLN A 69 -11.08 1.13 7.77
C GLN A 69 -11.67 2.54 7.94
N ILE A 70 -10.89 3.54 7.60
CA ILE A 70 -11.20 4.91 7.93
C ILE A 70 -12.06 5.48 6.82
N GLY A 71 -13.37 5.19 6.90
CA GLY A 71 -14.36 6.04 6.25
C GLY A 71 -14.17 7.49 6.72
N ASN A 72 -14.72 8.45 6.04
CA ASN A 72 -14.89 9.89 6.33
C ASN A 72 -14.08 10.61 7.45
N LEU A 73 -12.98 10.04 7.96
CA LEU A 73 -12.19 10.62 9.04
C LEU A 73 -11.08 11.55 8.54
N TYR A 74 -11.25 12.16 7.36
CA TYR A 74 -10.25 13.09 6.81
C TYR A 74 -9.95 14.31 7.72
N ASN A 75 -10.82 14.61 8.70
CA ASN A 75 -10.58 15.64 9.71
C ASN A 75 -9.80 15.14 10.92
N ASN A 76 -9.60 13.83 11.07
CA ASN A 76 -8.89 13.27 12.22
C ASN A 76 -7.39 13.57 12.11
N LYS A 77 -6.78 14.07 13.22
CA LYS A 77 -5.37 14.46 13.26
C LYS A 77 -4.40 13.31 12.94
N TYR A 78 -4.73 12.08 13.37
CA TYR A 78 -3.88 10.90 13.15
C TYR A 78 -3.90 10.47 11.67
N ILE A 79 -5.05 10.62 11.02
CA ILE A 79 -5.18 10.34 9.59
C ILE A 79 -4.44 11.39 8.77
N LYS A 80 -4.55 12.67 9.14
CA LYS A 80 -3.76 13.74 8.51
C LYS A 80 -2.26 13.46 8.66
N GLN A 81 -1.81 13.04 9.85
CA GLN A 81 -0.41 12.69 10.06
C GLN A 81 0.02 11.49 9.23
N HIS A 82 -0.78 10.43 9.15
CA HIS A 82 -0.54 9.27 8.28
C HIS A 82 -0.40 9.70 6.81
N PHE A 83 -1.33 10.52 6.30
CA PHE A 83 -1.27 11.07 4.96
C PHE A 83 0.01 11.89 4.71
N LEU A 84 0.39 12.77 5.65
CA LEU A 84 1.60 13.58 5.55
C LEU A 84 2.87 12.73 5.54
N THR A 85 2.90 11.65 6.33
CA THR A 85 4.01 10.69 6.34
C THR A 85 4.08 9.94 5.01
N GLN A 86 2.96 9.47 4.47
CA GLN A 86 2.92 8.85 3.15
C GLN A 86 3.37 9.83 2.06
N LYS A 87 2.90 11.08 2.09
CA LYS A 87 3.29 12.16 1.16
C LYS A 87 4.80 12.43 1.21
N TYR A 88 5.38 12.45 2.42
CA TYR A 88 6.83 12.60 2.61
C TYR A 88 7.60 11.43 2.00
N ILE A 89 7.19 10.19 2.28
CA ILE A 89 7.83 8.97 1.74
C ILE A 89 7.83 9.01 0.21
N VAL A 90 6.68 9.25 -0.42
CA VAL A 90 6.55 9.27 -1.88
C VAL A 90 7.46 10.33 -2.50
N LYS A 91 7.47 11.56 -1.95
CA LYS A 91 8.35 12.64 -2.42
C LYS A 91 9.83 12.27 -2.27
N LYS A 92 10.21 11.66 -1.16
CA LYS A 92 11.59 11.23 -0.89
C LYS A 92 12.04 10.15 -1.87
N ILE A 93 11.20 9.13 -2.12
CA ILE A 93 11.51 8.06 -3.09
C ILE A 93 11.66 8.62 -4.51
N LYS A 94 10.77 9.52 -4.93
CA LYS A 94 10.89 10.19 -6.24
C LYS A 94 12.19 11.00 -6.35
N LYS A 95 12.55 11.73 -5.29
CA LYS A 95 13.83 12.48 -5.25
C LYS A 95 15.05 11.55 -5.30
N LEU A 96 15.02 10.42 -4.60
CA LEU A 96 16.11 9.42 -4.67
C LEU A 96 16.24 8.83 -6.07
N ALA A 97 15.12 8.57 -6.74
CA ALA A 97 15.10 8.07 -8.12
C ALA A 97 15.66 9.07 -9.15
N SER A 98 15.54 10.39 -8.90
CA SER A 98 16.06 11.43 -9.80
C SER A 98 17.58 11.69 -9.65
N ASN A 99 18.17 11.28 -8.53
CA ASN A 99 19.57 11.54 -8.21
C ASN A 99 20.53 10.44 -8.75
N ASN A 100 20.30 9.93 -9.95
CA ASN A 100 21.14 8.93 -10.66
C ASN A 100 21.37 7.58 -9.97
N ASN A 101 20.67 7.29 -8.91
CA ASN A 101 20.67 5.93 -8.36
C ASN A 101 19.72 5.07 -9.21
N ASN A 102 20.26 4.16 -10.02
CA ASN A 102 19.53 3.17 -10.83
C ASN A 102 18.60 2.23 -10.01
N ILE A 103 18.38 2.53 -8.74
CA ILE A 103 17.58 1.76 -7.80
C ILE A 103 16.36 2.59 -7.41
N ILE A 104 15.21 2.24 -7.97
CA ILE A 104 13.91 2.86 -7.63
C ILE A 104 13.15 1.89 -6.73
N ILE A 105 12.88 2.30 -5.50
CA ILE A 105 12.11 1.51 -4.54
C ILE A 105 10.66 1.38 -5.05
N PRO A 106 10.15 0.16 -5.29
CA PRO A 106 8.77 -0.06 -5.69
C PRO A 106 7.80 0.23 -4.54
N ILE A 107 6.62 0.72 -4.90
CA ILE A 107 5.53 0.99 -3.95
C ILE A 107 4.30 0.17 -4.33
N LEU A 108 3.74 -0.55 -3.37
CA LEU A 108 2.42 -1.16 -3.44
C LEU A 108 1.48 -0.39 -2.52
N SER A 109 0.36 0.08 -3.06
CA SER A 109 -0.67 0.81 -2.29
C SER A 109 -2.03 0.14 -2.47
N ILE A 110 -2.74 -0.08 -1.36
CA ILE A 110 -3.99 -0.85 -1.30
C ILE A 110 -5.08 0.02 -0.67
N CYS A 111 -6.25 0.08 -1.29
CA CYS A 111 -7.45 0.75 -0.79
C CYS A 111 -7.14 2.20 -0.37
N HIS A 112 -7.28 2.55 0.91
CA HIS A 112 -6.95 3.89 1.42
C HIS A 112 -5.51 4.34 1.10
N GLY A 113 -4.53 3.43 1.18
CA GLY A 113 -3.16 3.72 0.77
C GLY A 113 -3.06 4.14 -0.70
N TYR A 114 -3.88 3.55 -1.58
CA TYR A 114 -4.00 3.93 -2.98
C TYR A 114 -4.72 5.28 -3.15
N GLU A 115 -5.82 5.51 -2.45
CA GLU A 115 -6.54 6.79 -2.47
C GLU A 115 -5.60 7.95 -2.09
N ASN A 116 -4.81 7.78 -1.04
CA ASN A 116 -3.79 8.75 -0.65
C ASN A 116 -2.74 8.98 -1.74
N MET A 117 -2.30 7.91 -2.44
CA MET A 117 -1.35 8.06 -3.56
C MET A 117 -1.91 8.96 -4.66
N ILE A 118 -3.19 8.84 -4.99
CA ILE A 118 -3.84 9.68 -6.00
C ILE A 118 -3.91 11.14 -5.56
N LEU A 119 -4.26 11.41 -4.29
CA LEU A 119 -4.25 12.77 -3.74
C LEU A 119 -2.84 13.38 -3.77
N ILE A 120 -1.83 12.58 -3.42
CA ILE A 120 -0.42 13.00 -3.44
C ILE A 120 0.03 13.36 -4.86
N GLU A 121 -0.33 12.56 -5.86
CA GLU A 121 0.01 12.82 -7.27
C GLU A 121 -0.67 14.07 -7.83
N LYS A 122 -1.90 14.35 -7.39
CA LYS A 122 -2.62 15.60 -7.71
C LYS A 122 -2.10 16.80 -6.91
N ASN A 123 -1.10 16.60 -6.03
CA ASN A 123 -0.62 17.58 -5.05
C ASN A 123 -1.71 18.14 -4.13
N TYR A 124 -2.74 17.37 -3.88
CA TYR A 124 -3.84 17.74 -3.01
C TYR A 124 -3.47 17.57 -1.52
N ASN A 125 -4.15 18.33 -0.68
CA ASN A 125 -4.17 18.10 0.76
C ASN A 125 -5.40 17.23 1.11
N LEU A 126 -5.37 16.59 2.28
CA LEU A 126 -6.47 15.76 2.77
C LEU A 126 -7.59 16.67 3.29
N THR A 127 -8.45 17.15 2.39
CA THR A 127 -9.65 17.96 2.67
C THR A 127 -10.87 17.40 1.98
N LYS A 128 -12.07 17.68 2.51
CA LYS A 128 -13.36 17.25 1.91
C LYS A 128 -13.46 17.69 0.44
N LYS A 129 -13.08 18.94 0.13
CA LYS A 129 -13.09 19.49 -1.23
C LYS A 129 -12.24 18.65 -2.17
N ASN A 130 -10.98 18.36 -1.79
CA ASN A 130 -10.05 17.60 -2.63
C ASN A 130 -10.48 16.13 -2.79
N ILE A 131 -11.05 15.53 -1.74
CA ILE A 131 -11.60 14.18 -1.80
C ILE A 131 -12.77 14.14 -2.81
N ASN A 132 -13.73 15.04 -2.68
CA ASN A 132 -14.88 15.09 -3.58
C ASN A 132 -14.50 15.38 -5.04
N SER A 133 -13.38 16.10 -5.28
CA SER A 133 -12.89 16.36 -6.64
C SER A 133 -12.04 15.22 -7.21
N ALA A 134 -11.52 14.32 -6.37
CA ALA A 134 -10.67 13.21 -6.81
C ALA A 134 -11.43 11.89 -6.95
N PHE A 135 -12.51 11.72 -6.19
CA PHE A 135 -13.19 10.44 -6.05
C PHE A 135 -14.71 10.57 -6.27
N ILE A 136 -15.30 9.47 -6.70
CA ILE A 136 -16.76 9.26 -6.74
C ILE A 136 -17.18 8.34 -5.61
N ASN A 137 -18.43 8.48 -5.16
CA ASN A 137 -19.03 7.52 -4.25
C ASN A 137 -19.36 6.23 -4.98
N VAL A 138 -19.02 5.11 -4.37
CA VAL A 138 -19.31 3.75 -4.85
C VAL A 138 -19.92 2.90 -3.74
N SER A 139 -20.70 1.91 -4.13
CA SER A 139 -21.36 0.96 -3.23
C SER A 139 -20.63 -0.39 -3.22
N SER A 140 -19.42 -0.39 -2.68
CA SER A 140 -18.54 -1.58 -2.64
C SER A 140 -18.18 -1.95 -1.21
N PHE A 141 -19.20 -2.09 -0.33
CA PHE A 141 -19.04 -2.43 1.08
C PHE A 141 -19.30 -3.91 1.36
N ASN A 142 -18.98 -4.35 2.58
CA ASN A 142 -19.31 -5.67 3.12
C ASN A 142 -18.70 -6.81 2.29
N ASP A 143 -17.40 -6.70 2.00
CA ASP A 143 -16.67 -7.68 1.20
C ASP A 143 -17.31 -7.93 -0.17
N TYR A 144 -17.79 -6.85 -0.81
CA TYR A 144 -18.31 -6.92 -2.17
C TYR A 144 -17.25 -7.55 -3.10
N LYS A 145 -17.70 -8.43 -3.97
CA LYS A 145 -16.80 -9.19 -4.84
C LYS A 145 -17.08 -8.88 -6.31
N SER A 146 -16.05 -8.45 -7.01
CA SER A 146 -16.11 -8.18 -8.45
C SER A 146 -15.11 -8.99 -9.25
N ILE A 147 -15.30 -9.02 -10.55
CA ILE A 147 -14.31 -9.50 -11.53
C ILE A 147 -13.76 -8.26 -12.25
N PRO A 148 -12.48 -7.89 -12.06
CA PRO A 148 -11.89 -6.75 -12.74
C PRO A 148 -11.87 -6.91 -14.26
N LYS A 149 -12.19 -5.83 -14.97
CA LYS A 149 -12.06 -5.73 -16.43
C LYS A 149 -10.65 -5.23 -16.76
N PHE A 150 -9.75 -6.14 -17.08
CA PHE A 150 -8.37 -5.83 -17.40
C PHE A 150 -8.21 -5.19 -18.79
N LYS A 151 -7.34 -4.18 -18.88
CA LYS A 151 -6.99 -3.53 -20.15
C LYS A 151 -6.12 -4.46 -21.01
N ASN A 152 -6.18 -4.23 -22.34
CA ASN A 152 -5.45 -5.03 -23.33
C ASN A 152 -4.00 -4.53 -23.53
N ASN A 153 -3.30 -4.21 -22.45
CA ASN A 153 -1.86 -3.89 -22.45
C ASN A 153 -1.06 -5.05 -21.84
N LYS A 154 0.27 -4.98 -21.92
CA LYS A 154 1.17 -6.05 -21.43
C LYS A 154 0.91 -6.41 -19.97
N LEU A 155 0.78 -5.40 -19.09
CA LEU A 155 0.55 -5.62 -17.66
C LEU A 155 -0.87 -6.12 -17.38
N GLY A 156 -1.88 -5.58 -18.07
CA GLY A 156 -3.27 -6.04 -17.95
C GLY A 156 -3.43 -7.50 -18.38
N LYS A 157 -2.79 -7.93 -19.46
CA LYS A 157 -2.76 -9.35 -19.88
C LYS A 157 -2.11 -10.25 -18.83
N LEU A 158 -0.96 -9.83 -18.27
CA LEU A 158 -0.26 -10.57 -17.21
C LEU A 158 -1.13 -10.69 -15.94
N LEU A 159 -1.74 -9.59 -15.49
CA LEU A 159 -2.57 -9.63 -14.30
C LEU A 159 -3.86 -10.43 -14.52
N LYS A 160 -4.43 -10.37 -15.73
CA LYS A 160 -5.58 -11.21 -16.12
C LYS A 160 -5.26 -12.70 -16.05
N SER A 161 -4.07 -13.13 -16.50
CA SER A 161 -3.63 -14.53 -16.40
C SER A 161 -3.39 -14.98 -14.95
N ASN A 162 -2.95 -14.06 -14.08
CA ASN A 162 -2.71 -14.33 -12.66
C ASN A 162 -4.00 -14.29 -11.81
N PHE A 163 -5.07 -13.73 -12.33
CA PHE A 163 -6.31 -13.53 -11.60
C PHE A 163 -7.12 -14.81 -11.45
N ASN A 164 -7.43 -15.16 -10.21
CA ASN A 164 -8.33 -16.28 -9.94
C ASN A 164 -9.79 -15.84 -9.99
N LYS A 165 -10.45 -16.11 -11.11
CA LYS A 165 -11.85 -15.72 -11.38
C LYS A 165 -12.84 -16.34 -10.37
N THR A 166 -12.58 -17.55 -9.87
CA THR A 166 -13.48 -18.22 -8.92
C THR A 166 -13.49 -17.54 -7.56
N LYS A 167 -12.39 -16.87 -7.19
CA LYS A 167 -12.26 -16.17 -5.92
C LYS A 167 -12.65 -14.71 -5.97
N LYS A 168 -12.88 -14.12 -7.14
CA LYS A 168 -13.22 -12.69 -7.36
C LYS A 168 -12.33 -11.75 -6.53
N LEU A 169 -12.33 -10.47 -6.80
CA LEU A 169 -11.60 -9.46 -6.04
C LEU A 169 -12.52 -8.85 -4.97
N VAL A 170 -12.06 -8.79 -3.73
CA VAL A 170 -12.82 -8.25 -2.60
C VAL A 170 -12.65 -6.73 -2.54
N HIS A 171 -13.74 -6.03 -2.28
CA HIS A 171 -13.80 -4.58 -2.11
C HIS A 171 -14.49 -4.19 -0.82
N ASN A 172 -13.98 -3.15 -0.17
CA ASN A 172 -14.54 -2.54 1.04
C ASN A 172 -14.36 -1.02 1.02
N ASN A 173 -14.83 -0.39 -0.05
CA ASN A 173 -14.61 1.04 -0.26
C ASN A 173 -15.91 1.81 -0.53
N ALA A 174 -15.98 3.03 -0.01
CA ALA A 174 -17.04 4.00 -0.26
C ALA A 174 -16.65 4.99 -1.36
N LEU A 175 -15.35 5.12 -1.61
CA LEU A 175 -14.77 6.05 -2.56
C LEU A 175 -13.97 5.27 -3.59
N ALA A 176 -13.97 5.74 -4.83
CA ALA A 176 -13.14 5.22 -5.90
C ALA A 176 -12.92 6.30 -6.96
N ILE A 177 -12.04 6.04 -7.92
CA ILE A 177 -11.74 6.98 -8.98
C ILE A 177 -12.63 6.70 -10.18
N ASP A 178 -13.30 7.74 -10.71
CA ASP A 178 -14.05 7.65 -11.95
C ASP A 178 -13.10 7.37 -13.13
N PRO A 179 -13.39 6.37 -13.98
CA PRO A 179 -12.60 6.10 -15.19
C PRO A 179 -12.50 7.28 -16.16
N LYS A 180 -13.46 8.20 -16.10
CA LYS A 180 -13.45 9.46 -16.89
C LYS A 180 -12.40 10.46 -16.39
N HIS A 181 -11.99 10.37 -15.11
CA HIS A 181 -10.94 11.20 -14.57
C HIS A 181 -9.57 10.73 -15.06
N ARG A 182 -8.87 11.60 -15.81
CA ARG A 182 -7.47 11.34 -16.17
C ARG A 182 -6.60 11.37 -14.91
N ILE A 183 -5.98 10.24 -14.60
CA ILE A 183 -4.90 10.18 -13.62
C ILE A 183 -3.59 10.36 -14.39
N GLN A 184 -3.12 11.59 -14.52
CA GLN A 184 -2.06 12.00 -15.45
C GLN A 184 -0.82 11.09 -15.46
N ASN A 185 -0.36 10.70 -14.26
CA ASN A 185 0.89 9.93 -14.09
C ASN A 185 0.68 8.42 -14.02
N TYR A 186 -0.57 7.94 -14.12
CA TYR A 186 -0.89 6.52 -14.01
C TYR A 186 -1.49 5.97 -15.30
N GLU A 187 -1.17 4.73 -15.55
CA GLU A 187 -1.82 3.87 -16.51
C GLU A 187 -2.91 3.07 -15.80
N ILE A 188 -4.12 3.06 -16.35
CA ILE A 188 -5.22 2.24 -15.86
C ILE A 188 -5.00 0.81 -16.36
N ILE A 189 -4.92 -0.12 -15.43
CA ILE A 189 -4.68 -1.54 -15.72
C ILE A 189 -5.98 -2.34 -15.66
N ALA A 190 -6.88 -1.98 -14.73
CA ALA A 190 -8.19 -2.60 -14.65
C ALA A 190 -9.23 -1.64 -14.07
N THR A 191 -10.49 -1.88 -14.44
CA THR A 191 -11.67 -1.28 -13.85
C THR A 191 -12.56 -2.36 -13.23
N SER A 192 -13.42 -1.98 -12.29
CA SER A 192 -14.43 -2.86 -11.69
C SER A 192 -15.78 -2.14 -11.63
N LEU A 193 -16.85 -2.91 -11.42
CA LEU A 193 -18.20 -2.39 -11.17
C LEU A 193 -18.51 -2.49 -9.68
N ASP A 194 -19.21 -1.52 -9.14
CA ASP A 194 -19.80 -1.61 -7.81
C ASP A 194 -21.16 -2.35 -7.83
N LYS A 195 -21.85 -2.44 -6.68
CA LYS A 195 -23.15 -3.11 -6.58
C LYS A 195 -24.25 -2.48 -7.47
N ASN A 196 -24.07 -1.21 -7.81
CA ASN A 196 -25.00 -0.44 -8.62
C ASN A 196 -24.56 -0.36 -10.09
N ASN A 197 -23.64 -1.24 -10.51
CA ASN A 197 -23.02 -1.25 -11.85
C ASN A 197 -22.27 0.05 -12.21
N LYS A 198 -21.87 0.84 -11.22
CA LYS A 198 -21.04 2.01 -11.43
C LYS A 198 -19.58 1.60 -11.62
N GLU A 199 -19.00 1.97 -12.76
CA GLU A 199 -17.61 1.63 -13.07
C GLU A 199 -16.64 2.53 -12.30
N PHE A 200 -15.55 1.95 -11.82
CA PHE A 200 -14.46 2.65 -11.15
C PHE A 200 -13.09 2.05 -11.50
N ILE A 201 -12.04 2.87 -11.36
CA ILE A 201 -10.65 2.42 -11.56
C ILE A 201 -10.24 1.56 -10.37
N ASP A 202 -9.86 0.32 -10.65
CA ASP A 202 -9.51 -0.67 -9.62
C ASP A 202 -8.00 -0.88 -9.49
N ILE A 203 -7.29 -0.97 -10.63
CA ILE A 203 -5.85 -1.23 -10.64
C ILE A 203 -5.14 -0.21 -11.53
N VAL A 204 -4.08 0.37 -10.99
CA VAL A 204 -3.23 1.31 -11.74
C VAL A 204 -1.75 0.99 -11.55
N LYS A 205 -0.93 1.45 -12.52
CA LYS A 205 0.53 1.49 -12.42
C LYS A 205 1.02 2.89 -12.79
N HIS A 206 1.93 3.45 -12.01
CA HIS A 206 2.56 4.71 -12.36
C HIS A 206 3.43 4.55 -13.63
N LYS A 207 3.30 5.49 -14.59
CA LYS A 207 3.97 5.42 -15.89
C LYS A 207 5.51 5.40 -15.77
N LYS A 208 6.07 6.21 -14.88
CA LYS A 208 7.52 6.39 -14.72
C LYS A 208 8.13 5.50 -13.62
N TYR A 209 7.41 5.29 -12.52
CA TYR A 209 7.94 4.61 -11.33
C TYR A 209 7.27 3.23 -11.15
N PRO A 210 7.90 2.26 -10.48
CA PRO A 210 7.30 0.97 -10.17
C PRO A 210 6.30 1.09 -8.98
N PHE A 211 5.33 2.00 -9.11
CA PHE A 211 4.28 2.22 -8.12
C PHE A 211 2.98 1.62 -8.61
N PHE A 212 2.37 0.79 -7.79
CA PHE A 212 1.15 0.06 -8.07
C PHE A 212 0.06 0.46 -7.09
N GLY A 213 -1.15 0.68 -7.58
CA GLY A 213 -2.33 1.00 -6.78
C GLY A 213 -3.46 0.01 -7.03
N TYR A 214 -4.09 -0.44 -5.97
CA TYR A 214 -5.23 -1.35 -5.97
C TYR A 214 -6.35 -0.79 -5.09
N GLN A 215 -7.53 -0.56 -5.64
CA GLN A 215 -8.70 -0.17 -4.86
C GLN A 215 -9.25 -1.37 -4.10
N GLY A 216 -9.28 -2.53 -4.72
CA GLY A 216 -9.65 -3.79 -4.09
C GLY A 216 -8.58 -4.34 -3.16
N HIS A 217 -8.86 -5.52 -2.60
CA HIS A 217 -8.06 -6.21 -1.58
C HIS A 217 -7.52 -7.56 -2.09
N PRO A 218 -6.54 -7.58 -3.02
CA PRO A 218 -5.95 -8.83 -3.53
C PRO A 218 -5.29 -9.67 -2.44
N GLU A 219 -4.84 -9.06 -1.33
CA GLU A 219 -4.23 -9.74 -0.21
C GLU A 219 -5.15 -10.79 0.46
N ILE A 220 -6.45 -10.70 0.21
CA ILE A 220 -7.43 -11.63 0.80
C ILE A 220 -7.43 -12.95 0.02
N ASN A 221 -7.45 -12.90 -1.31
CA ASN A 221 -7.69 -14.12 -2.10
C ASN A 221 -7.07 -14.13 -3.51
N ASN A 222 -6.40 -13.06 -3.93
CA ASN A 222 -5.80 -12.90 -5.26
C ASN A 222 -4.37 -12.36 -5.22
N THR A 223 -3.56 -12.84 -4.29
CA THR A 223 -2.18 -12.35 -4.03
C THR A 223 -1.26 -12.39 -5.25
N LYS A 224 -1.53 -13.27 -6.23
CA LYS A 224 -0.79 -13.33 -7.50
C LYS A 224 -0.89 -12.02 -8.30
N LEU A 225 -1.88 -11.17 -8.05
CA LEU A 225 -1.96 -9.84 -8.64
C LEU A 225 -0.82 -8.92 -8.19
N PHE A 226 -0.18 -9.20 -7.07
CA PHE A 226 0.98 -8.44 -6.58
C PHE A 226 2.32 -8.91 -7.16
N SER A 227 2.34 -9.92 -8.06
CA SER A 227 3.58 -10.45 -8.63
C SER A 227 4.48 -9.39 -9.28
N PRO A 228 3.98 -8.34 -9.99
CA PRO A 228 4.84 -7.31 -10.53
C PRO A 228 5.59 -6.54 -9.43
N PHE A 229 4.90 -6.20 -8.33
CA PHE A 229 5.55 -5.55 -7.19
C PHE A 229 6.63 -6.44 -6.58
N ILE A 230 6.35 -7.72 -6.34
CA ILE A 230 7.30 -8.68 -5.78
C ILE A 230 8.54 -8.81 -6.66
N ASN A 231 8.37 -8.87 -7.98
CA ASN A 231 9.48 -8.95 -8.92
C ASN A 231 10.37 -7.71 -8.85
N TYR A 232 9.78 -6.51 -8.74
CA TYR A 232 10.55 -5.28 -8.53
C TYR A 232 11.30 -5.28 -7.20
N VAL A 233 10.67 -5.71 -6.10
CA VAL A 233 11.32 -5.84 -4.78
C VAL A 233 12.56 -6.74 -4.86
N LYS A 234 12.42 -7.92 -5.45
CA LYS A 234 13.54 -8.86 -5.65
C LYS A 234 14.63 -8.27 -6.55
N THR A 235 14.26 -7.55 -7.60
CA THR A 235 15.22 -6.85 -8.48
C THR A 235 16.01 -5.79 -7.73
N VAL A 236 15.35 -4.98 -6.90
CA VAL A 236 16.02 -3.96 -6.07
C VAL A 236 17.00 -4.61 -5.09
N PHE A 237 16.55 -5.65 -4.39
CA PHE A 237 17.39 -6.41 -3.47
C PHE A 237 18.65 -6.96 -4.16
N ASN A 238 18.49 -7.61 -5.31
CA ASN A 238 19.62 -8.20 -6.05
C ASN A 238 20.59 -7.12 -6.55
N LYS A 239 20.11 -5.99 -7.07
CA LYS A 239 20.95 -4.86 -7.47
C LYS A 239 21.74 -4.28 -6.30
N ARG A 240 21.12 -4.15 -5.14
CA ARG A 240 21.80 -3.69 -3.92
C ARG A 240 22.90 -4.66 -3.48
N LYS A 241 22.59 -5.97 -3.50
CA LYS A 241 23.57 -7.01 -3.16
C LYS A 241 24.79 -6.96 -4.06
N LEU A 242 24.60 -6.79 -5.37
CA LEU A 242 25.71 -6.63 -6.34
C LEU A 242 26.53 -5.37 -6.06
N ASN A 243 25.89 -4.23 -5.81
CA ASN A 243 26.60 -2.99 -5.51
C ASN A 243 27.38 -3.05 -4.19
N HIS A 244 26.96 -3.87 -3.23
CA HIS A 244 27.67 -4.06 -1.96
C HIS A 244 28.87 -4.99 -2.07
N THR A 245 28.90 -5.90 -3.02
CA THR A 245 30.08 -6.70 -3.34
C THR A 245 31.19 -5.88 -4.02
N LEU A 246 30.80 -4.76 -4.67
CA LEU A 246 31.72 -3.87 -5.38
C LEU A 246 32.21 -2.68 -4.53
N VAL A 247 31.51 -2.35 -3.44
CA VAL A 247 31.85 -1.22 -2.55
C VAL A 247 32.12 -1.75 -1.15
N THR A 248 33.40 -1.89 -0.84
CA THR A 248 33.88 -2.23 0.49
C THR A 248 33.25 -1.44 1.60
N LYS A 249 32.66 -2.17 2.58
CA LYS A 249 32.46 -1.78 3.99
C LYS A 249 31.84 -0.41 4.29
N LYS A 250 30.72 0.01 3.71
CA LYS A 250 29.87 0.97 4.41
C LYS A 250 29.03 0.19 5.44
N LYS A 251 29.27 0.50 6.74
CA LYS A 251 28.53 -0.01 7.88
C LYS A 251 27.03 -0.07 7.58
N TYR A 252 26.49 -1.29 7.41
CA TYR A 252 25.06 -1.49 7.58
C TYR A 252 24.73 -1.06 9.00
N TYR A 253 23.95 -0.02 9.13
CA TYR A 253 23.37 0.29 10.41
C TYR A 253 22.55 -0.94 10.80
N ASN A 254 22.90 -1.55 11.94
CA ASN A 254 22.01 -2.44 12.65
C ASN A 254 20.71 -1.68 12.80
N LEU A 255 19.75 -1.96 11.91
CA LEU A 255 18.38 -1.65 12.14
C LEU A 255 17.99 -2.55 13.32
N ASN A 256 18.30 -2.11 14.55
CA ASN A 256 17.53 -2.50 15.71
C ASN A 256 16.12 -2.03 15.37
N LEU A 257 15.48 -2.87 14.55
CA LEU A 257 14.13 -2.71 14.09
C LEU A 257 13.32 -2.36 15.30
N ILE A 258 12.58 -1.29 15.25
CA ILE A 258 11.60 -0.92 16.26
C ILE A 258 10.77 -2.18 16.48
N LYS A 259 11.13 -2.98 17.47
CA LYS A 259 10.38 -4.17 17.88
C LYS A 259 9.12 -3.68 18.54
N LEU A 260 8.14 -3.31 17.72
CA LEU A 260 6.84 -2.93 18.22
C LEU A 260 6.21 -4.17 18.86
N LYS A 261 5.79 -4.05 20.13
CA LYS A 261 4.98 -5.10 20.77
C LYS A 261 3.72 -5.29 19.94
N SER A 262 3.48 -6.51 19.47
CA SER A 262 2.32 -6.83 18.65
C SER A 262 1.33 -7.71 19.39
N ARG A 263 0.04 -7.54 19.09
CA ARG A 263 -1.02 -8.47 19.51
C ARG A 263 -1.89 -8.84 18.31
N LYS A 264 -2.24 -10.11 18.20
CA LYS A 264 -3.17 -10.60 17.18
C LYS A 264 -4.56 -10.67 17.79
N VAL A 265 -5.55 -10.15 17.08
CA VAL A 265 -6.92 -10.17 17.54
C VAL A 265 -7.85 -10.37 16.34
N SER A 266 -9.00 -11.05 16.56
CA SER A 266 -10.05 -11.11 15.56
C SER A 266 -10.55 -9.70 15.26
N CYS A 267 -10.61 -9.32 13.99
CA CYS A 267 -11.08 -8.01 13.57
C CYS A 267 -12.53 -7.75 14.02
N LYS A 268 -13.32 -8.79 14.27
CA LYS A 268 -14.70 -8.69 14.83
C LYS A 268 -14.75 -8.04 16.21
N LYS A 269 -13.75 -8.31 17.09
CA LYS A 269 -13.78 -7.86 18.49
C LYS A 269 -13.69 -6.34 18.66
N TYR A 270 -13.28 -5.61 17.63
CA TYR A 270 -13.00 -4.17 17.70
C TYR A 270 -13.98 -3.28 16.94
N ASN A 271 -15.20 -3.75 16.62
CA ASN A 271 -16.16 -3.01 15.77
C ASN A 271 -15.55 -2.50 14.44
N LEU A 272 -14.31 -2.89 14.14
CA LEU A 272 -13.68 -2.72 12.84
C LEU A 272 -14.44 -3.51 11.77
N ALA A 273 -15.42 -4.29 12.20
CA ALA A 273 -15.97 -5.42 11.51
C ALA A 273 -17.35 -5.22 10.94
N LYS A 274 -17.89 -4.01 10.91
CA LYS A 274 -19.07 -3.83 10.02
C LYS A 274 -18.71 -4.10 8.56
N THR A 275 -17.40 -4.17 8.25
CA THR A 275 -16.90 -4.30 6.87
C THR A 275 -15.97 -5.50 6.61
N ILE A 276 -15.49 -6.21 7.64
CA ILE A 276 -14.56 -7.37 7.43
C ILE A 276 -15.11 -8.58 8.18
N LYS A 277 -15.81 -9.45 7.46
CA LYS A 277 -16.36 -10.70 8.03
C LYS A 277 -15.26 -11.74 8.33
N HIS A 278 -14.12 -11.70 7.66
CA HIS A 278 -13.06 -12.70 7.75
C HIS A 278 -11.68 -12.07 7.82
N GLY A 279 -10.88 -12.49 8.80
CA GLY A 279 -9.48 -12.12 8.92
C GLY A 279 -9.03 -11.80 10.35
N LYS A 280 -7.73 -11.83 10.55
CA LYS A 280 -7.06 -11.37 11.77
C LYS A 280 -6.39 -10.04 11.50
N CYS A 281 -6.50 -9.14 12.45
CA CYS A 281 -5.77 -7.87 12.47
C CYS A 281 -4.60 -7.99 13.44
N VAL A 282 -3.47 -7.41 13.07
CA VAL A 282 -2.30 -7.31 13.92
C VAL A 282 -2.15 -5.85 14.33
N PHE A 283 -2.09 -5.62 15.64
CA PHE A 283 -1.92 -4.31 16.24
C PHE A 283 -0.49 -4.17 16.75
N TYR A 284 0.09 -3.00 16.54
CA TYR A 284 1.40 -2.67 17.03
C TYR A 284 1.28 -1.42 17.90
N LYS A 285 1.82 -1.50 19.15
CA LYS A 285 1.91 -0.34 20.04
C LYS A 285 3.02 0.58 19.55
N ILE A 286 2.74 1.89 19.46
CA ILE A 286 3.65 2.95 18.98
C ILE A 286 3.96 3.95 20.09
#